data_3c69d77258d000b12ebbec618ea1f5f9
#
_entry.id   3c69d77258d000b12ebbec618ea1f5f9
#
_cell.length_a   1.000
_cell.length_b   1.000
_cell.length_c   1.000
_cell.angle_alpha   90.00
_cell.angle_beta   90.00
_cell.angle_gamma   90.00
#
_symmetry.space_group_name_H-M   'P 1'
#
loop_
_entity.id
_entity.type
_entity.pdbx_description
1 polymer ?
#
loop_
_entity_poly.entity_id
_entity_poly.type
_entity_poly.pdbx_seq_one_letter_code
_entity_poly.pdbx_strand_id
1 'polypeptide(L)'
;MLNRFSRTELLVGNEAMEKLKNSRVAVFGIGGVGGYTVEALVRSGIGTIDIIDDDKVCLTNINRQIIATTDTIGKFKVDVAEQRIKSINPDCVVYKHQTFYSSETAAEFDFSKYDYVVDAIDTVSGKIALVMQAKEHNTPIICSMGAGNKMDPTAFEVSDIYKTSVDPLARVMRYELKKRKVRKLKVVYSKEIPIKPMEDTENSCKHHCVCPPGTKRKCTARRQVPGSNAFVPSTVGLIIAGEVIKDLIKK
;
A
#
# COMPACT_ATOMS: atom_id res chain seq x y z
N MET A 1 30.32 7.93 -10.69
CA MET A 1 30.20 9.06 -9.74
C MET A 1 29.23 8.65 -8.64
N LEU A 2 29.54 8.88 -7.36
CA LEU A 2 28.62 8.49 -6.26
C LEU A 2 27.30 9.26 -6.34
N ASN A 3 26.19 8.56 -6.15
CA ASN A 3 24.86 9.12 -6.12
C ASN A 3 24.01 8.50 -4.98
N ARG A 4 22.76 8.93 -4.84
CA ARG A 4 21.85 8.48 -3.78
C ARG A 4 21.54 6.98 -3.80
N PHE A 5 21.77 6.30 -4.93
CA PHE A 5 21.48 4.88 -5.11
C PHE A 5 22.74 4.01 -5.17
N SER A 6 23.93 4.57 -5.00
CA SER A 6 25.21 3.84 -5.18
C SER A 6 25.29 2.57 -4.31
N ARG A 7 24.71 2.57 -3.10
CA ARG A 7 24.69 1.37 -2.25
C ARG A 7 23.70 0.30 -2.75
N THR A 8 22.58 0.69 -3.35
CA THR A 8 21.65 -0.23 -4.00
C THR A 8 22.29 -0.83 -5.24
N GLU A 9 22.98 -0.01 -6.05
CA GLU A 9 23.70 -0.43 -7.24
C GLU A 9 24.76 -1.51 -6.94
N LEU A 10 25.46 -1.42 -5.78
CA LEU A 10 26.40 -2.47 -5.35
C LEU A 10 25.73 -3.83 -5.10
N LEU A 11 24.43 -3.86 -4.80
CA LEU A 11 23.68 -5.09 -4.56
C LEU A 11 23.08 -5.67 -5.84
N VAL A 12 22.61 -4.82 -6.75
CA VAL A 12 21.79 -5.26 -7.89
C VAL A 12 22.45 -5.03 -9.25
N GLY A 13 23.50 -4.21 -9.30
CA GLY A 13 24.22 -3.85 -10.52
C GLY A 13 23.57 -2.72 -11.32
N ASN A 14 24.31 -2.14 -12.24
CA ASN A 14 23.89 -0.97 -13.02
C ASN A 14 22.69 -1.29 -13.94
N GLU A 15 22.68 -2.45 -14.59
CA GLU A 15 21.57 -2.85 -15.46
C GLU A 15 20.22 -2.88 -14.73
N ALA A 16 20.21 -3.43 -13.51
CA ALA A 16 19.02 -3.45 -12.66
C ALA A 16 18.61 -2.03 -12.24
N MET A 17 19.58 -1.13 -11.95
CA MET A 17 19.26 0.27 -11.62
C MET A 17 18.63 1.01 -12.80
N GLU A 18 19.07 0.77 -14.03
CA GLU A 18 18.45 1.35 -15.23
C GLU A 18 17.03 0.79 -15.46
N LYS A 19 16.79 -0.50 -15.20
CA LYS A 19 15.43 -1.05 -15.23
C LYS A 19 14.51 -0.36 -14.22
N LEU A 20 14.97 -0.19 -12.97
CA LEU A 20 14.18 0.48 -11.92
C LEU A 20 13.89 1.94 -12.28
N LYS A 21 14.88 2.65 -12.79
CA LYS A 21 14.75 4.04 -13.24
C LYS A 21 13.72 4.22 -14.36
N ASN A 22 13.57 3.22 -15.22
CA ASN A 22 12.62 3.23 -16.33
C ASN A 22 11.26 2.61 -15.95
N SER A 23 11.13 2.05 -14.76
CA SER A 23 9.89 1.40 -14.30
C SER A 23 8.87 2.40 -13.76
N ARG A 24 7.59 2.11 -14.03
CA ARG A 24 6.43 2.83 -13.51
C ARG A 24 5.60 1.94 -12.60
N VAL A 25 5.48 2.32 -11.33
CA VAL A 25 4.75 1.55 -10.30
C VAL A 25 3.56 2.34 -9.80
N ALA A 26 2.37 1.74 -9.77
CA ALA A 26 1.18 2.32 -9.16
C ALA A 26 0.94 1.76 -7.76
N VAL A 27 0.76 2.64 -6.76
CA VAL A 27 0.48 2.27 -5.38
C VAL A 27 -0.89 2.80 -4.97
N PHE A 28 -1.82 1.88 -4.80
CA PHE A 28 -3.19 2.17 -4.37
C PHE A 28 -3.29 2.09 -2.86
N GLY A 29 -3.61 3.23 -2.23
CA GLY A 29 -3.67 3.43 -0.78
C GLY A 29 -2.33 3.89 -0.19
N ILE A 30 -2.26 5.16 0.27
CA ILE A 30 -1.07 5.77 0.89
C ILE A 30 -1.26 5.85 2.41
N GLY A 31 -1.59 4.70 2.98
CA GLY A 31 -1.77 4.52 4.42
C GLY A 31 -0.50 3.99 5.13
N GLY A 32 -0.71 3.22 6.20
CA GLY A 32 0.38 2.62 6.98
C GLY A 32 1.22 1.60 6.22
N VAL A 33 0.65 0.89 5.25
CA VAL A 33 1.37 -0.04 4.37
C VAL A 33 1.91 0.71 3.15
N GLY A 34 1.01 1.32 2.37
CA GLY A 34 1.40 1.93 1.09
C GLY A 34 2.38 3.09 1.22
N GLY A 35 2.29 3.89 2.30
CA GLY A 35 3.27 4.95 2.55
C GLY A 35 4.70 4.43 2.68
N TYR A 36 4.91 3.34 3.41
CA TYR A 36 6.24 2.70 3.52
C TYR A 36 6.65 1.95 2.25
N THR A 37 5.68 1.43 1.49
CA THR A 37 5.97 0.87 0.17
C THR A 37 6.50 1.95 -0.77
N VAL A 38 5.84 3.10 -0.87
CA VAL A 38 6.29 4.25 -1.66
C VAL A 38 7.68 4.70 -1.23
N GLU A 39 7.91 4.86 0.08
CA GLU A 39 9.20 5.25 0.65
C GLU A 39 10.34 4.32 0.16
N ALA A 40 10.14 3.01 0.27
CA ALA A 40 11.15 2.04 -0.10
C ALA A 40 11.37 1.95 -1.62
N LEU A 41 10.31 2.02 -2.43
CA LEU A 41 10.41 2.04 -3.89
C LEU A 41 11.22 3.23 -4.40
N VAL A 42 10.92 4.44 -3.89
CA VAL A 42 11.62 5.67 -4.28
C VAL A 42 13.08 5.64 -3.84
N ARG A 43 13.39 5.11 -2.65
CA ARG A 43 14.77 4.92 -2.15
C ARG A 43 15.53 3.85 -2.92
N SER A 44 14.83 2.97 -3.62
CA SER A 44 15.42 1.93 -4.47
C SER A 44 15.64 2.37 -5.93
N GLY A 45 15.21 3.59 -6.30
CA GLY A 45 15.47 4.15 -7.61
C GLY A 45 14.36 3.99 -8.64
N ILE A 46 13.12 3.69 -8.22
CA ILE A 46 11.97 3.72 -9.14
C ILE A 46 11.84 5.11 -9.76
N GLY A 47 11.77 5.15 -11.08
CA GLY A 47 11.76 6.41 -11.82
C GLY A 47 10.40 7.05 -11.96
N THR A 48 9.31 6.28 -11.98
CA THR A 48 7.95 6.82 -12.08
C THR A 48 7.03 6.12 -11.08
N ILE A 49 6.26 6.90 -10.34
CA ILE A 49 5.32 6.38 -9.36
C ILE A 49 3.97 7.07 -9.46
N ASP A 50 2.91 6.27 -9.52
CA ASP A 50 1.53 6.73 -9.35
C ASP A 50 1.10 6.48 -7.91
N ILE A 51 0.62 7.50 -7.23
CA ILE A 51 0.13 7.42 -5.85
C ILE A 51 -1.35 7.77 -5.80
N ILE A 52 -2.15 6.81 -5.29
CA ILE A 52 -3.61 6.88 -5.33
C ILE A 52 -4.18 6.82 -3.91
N ASP A 53 -4.76 7.91 -3.43
CA ASP A 53 -5.45 8.02 -2.14
C ASP A 53 -6.31 9.29 -2.12
N ASP A 54 -7.56 9.22 -1.66
CA ASP A 54 -8.47 10.38 -1.58
C ASP A 54 -8.53 11.02 -0.18
N ASP A 55 -7.87 10.40 0.80
CA ASP A 55 -7.93 10.83 2.20
C ASP A 55 -6.99 12.01 2.48
N LYS A 56 -7.34 12.73 3.54
CA LYS A 56 -6.45 13.68 4.23
C LYS A 56 -5.73 12.98 5.39
N VAL A 57 -4.57 13.53 5.75
CA VAL A 57 -3.86 13.11 6.97
C VAL A 57 -4.70 13.44 8.19
N CYS A 58 -4.94 12.46 9.04
CA CYS A 58 -5.68 12.59 10.30
C CYS A 58 -4.72 12.41 11.49
N LEU A 59 -5.04 13.05 12.63
CA LEU A 59 -4.27 12.93 13.86
C LEU A 59 -3.98 11.45 14.23
N THR A 60 -4.97 10.58 14.11
CA THR A 60 -4.83 9.14 14.42
C THR A 60 -4.02 8.35 13.41
N ASN A 61 -3.51 8.98 12.35
CA ASN A 61 -2.59 8.34 11.40
C ASN A 61 -1.13 8.43 11.85
N ILE A 62 -0.79 9.39 12.73
CA ILE A 62 0.60 9.68 13.15
C ILE A 62 1.28 8.44 13.74
N ASN A 63 0.53 7.58 14.41
CA ASN A 63 1.09 6.39 15.04
C ASN A 63 1.65 5.34 14.06
N ARG A 64 1.35 5.44 12.72
CA ARG A 64 1.73 4.38 11.77
C ARG A 64 1.95 4.80 10.32
N GLN A 65 1.57 6.01 9.92
CA GLN A 65 1.74 6.47 8.54
C GLN A 65 2.94 7.41 8.44
N ILE A 66 3.92 7.06 7.61
CA ILE A 66 5.19 7.79 7.49
C ILE A 66 5.02 9.25 7.05
N ILE A 67 3.95 9.54 6.30
CA ILE A 67 3.63 10.89 5.83
C ILE A 67 2.84 11.72 6.87
N ALA A 68 2.37 11.07 7.94
CA ALA A 68 1.56 11.73 8.95
C ALA A 68 2.43 12.27 10.08
N THR A 69 2.51 13.59 10.15
CA THR A 69 3.16 14.36 11.22
C THR A 69 2.20 15.44 11.70
N THR A 70 2.51 16.10 12.80
CA THR A 70 1.70 17.21 13.32
C THR A 70 1.47 18.30 12.24
N ASP A 71 2.51 18.59 11.45
CA ASP A 71 2.47 19.65 10.43
C ASP A 71 1.72 19.26 9.15
N THR A 72 1.40 17.98 8.98
CA THR A 72 0.72 17.47 7.78
C THR A 72 -0.76 17.18 8.00
N ILE A 73 -1.27 17.26 9.24
CA ILE A 73 -2.68 17.07 9.54
C ILE A 73 -3.56 17.99 8.67
N GLY A 74 -4.59 17.41 8.06
CA GLY A 74 -5.54 18.12 7.20
C GLY A 74 -5.12 18.26 5.74
N LYS A 75 -3.85 18.03 5.38
CA LYS A 75 -3.37 18.00 3.99
C LYS A 75 -3.75 16.68 3.31
N PHE A 76 -3.92 16.70 2.00
CA PHE A 76 -4.14 15.44 1.26
C PHE A 76 -2.91 14.55 1.31
N LYS A 77 -3.14 13.26 1.52
CA LYS A 77 -2.03 12.28 1.63
C LYS A 77 -1.15 12.25 0.38
N VAL A 78 -1.74 12.33 -0.80
CA VAL A 78 -1.00 12.35 -2.07
C VAL A 78 -0.09 13.57 -2.20
N ASP A 79 -0.50 14.75 -1.70
CA ASP A 79 0.35 15.95 -1.73
C ASP A 79 1.53 15.85 -0.78
N VAL A 80 1.30 15.34 0.43
CA VAL A 80 2.38 15.12 1.40
C VAL A 80 3.35 14.04 0.92
N ALA A 81 2.81 12.96 0.33
CA ALA A 81 3.62 11.89 -0.24
C ALA A 81 4.50 12.39 -1.40
N GLU A 82 3.97 13.22 -2.32
CA GLU A 82 4.76 13.82 -3.39
C GLU A 82 5.93 14.65 -2.85
N GLN A 83 5.68 15.54 -1.88
CA GLN A 83 6.73 16.34 -1.25
C GLN A 83 7.83 15.45 -0.67
N ARG A 84 7.45 14.37 0.00
CA ARG A 84 8.39 13.40 0.55
C ARG A 84 9.17 12.67 -0.53
N ILE A 85 8.51 12.19 -1.58
CA ILE A 85 9.15 11.54 -2.74
C ILE A 85 10.21 12.46 -3.34
N LYS A 86 9.83 13.72 -3.60
CA LYS A 86 10.74 14.71 -4.19
C LYS A 86 11.91 15.07 -3.28
N SER A 87 11.74 15.02 -1.96
CA SER A 87 12.85 15.19 -1.01
C SER A 87 13.87 14.03 -1.01
N ILE A 88 13.44 12.83 -1.42
CA ILE A 88 14.28 11.62 -1.52
C ILE A 88 14.91 11.52 -2.91
N ASN A 89 14.07 11.60 -3.94
CA ASN A 89 14.45 11.50 -5.34
C ASN A 89 13.77 12.61 -6.16
N PRO A 90 14.42 13.78 -6.35
CA PRO A 90 13.86 14.88 -7.15
C PRO A 90 13.53 14.49 -8.59
N ASP A 91 14.26 13.48 -9.14
CA ASP A 91 14.12 13.05 -10.53
C ASP A 91 12.95 12.07 -10.73
N CYS A 92 12.41 11.49 -9.65
CA CYS A 92 11.25 10.60 -9.72
C CYS A 92 10.01 11.34 -10.26
N VAL A 93 9.42 10.84 -11.33
CA VAL A 93 8.15 11.37 -11.85
C VAL A 93 7.00 10.88 -10.97
N VAL A 94 6.17 11.81 -10.50
CA VAL A 94 5.06 11.50 -9.58
C VAL A 94 3.73 11.87 -10.23
N TYR A 95 2.84 10.89 -10.38
CA TYR A 95 1.45 11.13 -10.76
C TYR A 95 0.57 10.98 -9.52
N LYS A 96 -0.10 12.07 -9.14
CA LYS A 96 -1.02 12.09 -7.98
C LYS A 96 -2.45 11.86 -8.44
N HIS A 97 -3.11 10.91 -7.81
CA HIS A 97 -4.54 10.66 -8.02
C HIS A 97 -5.27 10.80 -6.69
N GLN A 98 -5.93 11.93 -6.50
CA GLN A 98 -6.76 12.21 -5.33
C GLN A 98 -8.14 11.55 -5.52
N THR A 99 -8.13 10.22 -5.69
CA THR A 99 -9.30 9.43 -6.08
C THR A 99 -9.42 8.21 -5.16
N PHE A 100 -10.66 7.92 -4.74
CA PHE A 100 -10.99 6.65 -4.13
C PHE A 100 -11.12 5.59 -5.21
N TYR A 101 -10.29 4.56 -5.15
CA TYR A 101 -10.39 3.46 -6.09
C TYR A 101 -11.56 2.53 -5.76
N SER A 102 -12.46 2.39 -6.73
CA SER A 102 -13.61 1.49 -6.71
C SER A 102 -13.89 0.98 -8.12
N SER A 103 -14.88 0.10 -8.27
CA SER A 103 -15.35 -0.33 -9.61
C SER A 103 -15.83 0.83 -10.49
N GLU A 104 -16.31 1.92 -9.89
CA GLU A 104 -16.82 3.09 -10.60
C GLU A 104 -15.71 3.98 -11.15
N THR A 105 -14.58 4.07 -10.40
CA THR A 105 -13.42 4.88 -10.79
C THR A 105 -12.32 4.08 -11.47
N ALA A 106 -12.47 2.76 -11.58
CA ALA A 106 -11.47 1.87 -12.16
C ALA A 106 -11.08 2.26 -13.60
N ALA A 107 -12.03 2.75 -14.40
CA ALA A 107 -11.79 3.19 -15.78
C ALA A 107 -10.86 4.43 -15.90
N GLU A 108 -10.62 5.16 -14.81
CA GLU A 108 -9.69 6.29 -14.78
C GLU A 108 -8.21 5.83 -14.84
N PHE A 109 -7.96 4.53 -14.61
CA PHE A 109 -6.62 3.96 -14.48
C PHE A 109 -6.32 2.97 -15.61
N ASP A 110 -5.38 3.31 -16.46
CA ASP A 110 -4.89 2.44 -17.54
C ASP A 110 -3.74 1.56 -17.03
N PHE A 111 -4.06 0.32 -16.68
CA PHE A 111 -3.09 -0.63 -16.11
C PHE A 111 -2.03 -1.09 -17.12
N SER A 112 -2.25 -0.89 -18.42
CA SER A 112 -1.24 -1.21 -19.43
C SER A 112 0.00 -0.30 -19.35
N LYS A 113 -0.12 0.84 -18.67
CA LYS A 113 0.98 1.80 -18.45
C LYS A 113 1.84 1.49 -17.23
N TYR A 114 1.47 0.51 -16.42
CA TYR A 114 2.18 0.17 -15.19
C TYR A 114 3.00 -1.10 -15.37
N ASP A 115 4.26 -1.05 -14.96
CA ASP A 115 5.10 -2.24 -14.87
C ASP A 115 4.76 -3.10 -13.67
N TYR A 116 4.18 -2.47 -12.63
CA TYR A 116 3.74 -3.15 -11.43
C TYR A 116 2.64 -2.36 -10.70
N VAL A 117 1.72 -3.10 -10.08
CA VAL A 117 0.65 -2.54 -9.23
C VAL A 117 0.79 -3.04 -7.80
N VAL A 118 0.67 -2.14 -6.84
CA VAL A 118 0.61 -2.45 -5.41
C VAL A 118 -0.79 -2.13 -4.88
N ASP A 119 -1.42 -3.13 -4.31
CA ASP A 119 -2.69 -2.99 -3.58
C ASP A 119 -2.43 -2.89 -2.07
N ALA A 120 -2.54 -1.69 -1.54
CA ALA A 120 -2.45 -1.37 -0.11
C ALA A 120 -3.73 -0.71 0.43
N ILE A 121 -4.86 -0.83 -0.29
CA ILE A 121 -6.18 -0.35 0.18
C ILE A 121 -6.81 -1.32 1.19
N ASP A 122 -7.83 -0.86 1.91
CA ASP A 122 -8.47 -1.64 2.98
C ASP A 122 -9.88 -2.15 2.65
N THR A 123 -10.41 -1.82 1.46
CA THR A 123 -11.75 -2.25 1.02
C THR A 123 -11.70 -3.52 0.19
N VAL A 124 -12.48 -4.53 0.56
CA VAL A 124 -12.53 -5.83 -0.15
C VAL A 124 -12.97 -5.65 -1.60
N SER A 125 -14.01 -4.85 -1.85
CA SER A 125 -14.50 -4.59 -3.21
C SER A 125 -13.46 -3.94 -4.10
N GLY A 126 -12.74 -2.93 -3.59
CA GLY A 126 -11.66 -2.28 -4.30
C GLY A 126 -10.47 -3.23 -4.58
N LYS A 127 -10.07 -4.05 -3.60
CA LYS A 127 -9.05 -5.08 -3.81
C LYS A 127 -9.41 -6.06 -4.93
N ILE A 128 -10.65 -6.51 -4.95
CA ILE A 128 -11.13 -7.41 -6.01
C ILE A 128 -11.08 -6.71 -7.37
N ALA A 129 -11.53 -5.45 -7.44
CA ALA A 129 -11.49 -4.68 -8.68
C ALA A 129 -10.06 -4.48 -9.19
N LEU A 130 -9.09 -4.13 -8.30
CA LEU A 130 -7.67 -4.03 -8.62
C LEU A 130 -7.11 -5.32 -9.22
N VAL A 131 -7.39 -6.46 -8.56
CA VAL A 131 -6.91 -7.77 -9.03
C VAL A 131 -7.51 -8.13 -10.38
N MET A 132 -8.79 -7.84 -10.60
CA MET A 132 -9.47 -8.15 -11.87
C MET A 132 -8.93 -7.28 -13.01
N GLN A 133 -8.72 -5.97 -12.76
CA GLN A 133 -8.17 -5.06 -13.76
C GLN A 133 -6.70 -5.40 -14.08
N ALA A 134 -5.88 -5.73 -13.07
CA ALA A 134 -4.51 -6.18 -13.28
C ALA A 134 -4.45 -7.47 -14.10
N LYS A 135 -5.38 -8.41 -13.86
CA LYS A 135 -5.50 -9.66 -14.64
C LYS A 135 -5.88 -9.39 -16.09
N GLU A 136 -6.81 -8.49 -16.33
CA GLU A 136 -7.28 -8.11 -17.68
C GLU A 136 -6.13 -7.54 -18.52
N HIS A 137 -5.29 -6.70 -17.92
CA HIS A 137 -4.15 -6.07 -18.59
C HIS A 137 -2.84 -6.87 -18.50
N ASN A 138 -2.85 -8.05 -17.84
CA ASN A 138 -1.65 -8.84 -17.56
C ASN A 138 -0.58 -8.06 -16.79
N THR A 139 -0.96 -7.06 -16.00
CA THR A 139 -0.07 -6.27 -15.16
C THR A 139 0.25 -7.00 -13.88
N PRO A 140 1.52 -7.16 -13.49
CA PRO A 140 1.90 -7.76 -12.21
C PRO A 140 1.30 -6.98 -11.04
N ILE A 141 0.77 -7.70 -10.05
CA ILE A 141 0.18 -7.11 -8.85
C ILE A 141 0.59 -7.87 -7.59
N ILE A 142 0.84 -7.15 -6.51
CA ILE A 142 0.99 -7.68 -5.15
C ILE A 142 0.01 -7.01 -4.21
N CYS A 143 -0.64 -7.79 -3.34
CA CYS A 143 -1.66 -7.28 -2.43
C CYS A 143 -1.23 -7.43 -0.97
N SER A 144 -1.41 -6.37 -0.18
CA SER A 144 -1.36 -6.47 1.27
C SER A 144 -2.64 -7.12 1.79
N MET A 145 -2.49 -8.13 2.65
CA MET A 145 -3.60 -8.65 3.44
C MET A 145 -3.75 -7.88 4.76
N GLY A 146 -4.39 -8.42 5.76
CA GLY A 146 -4.70 -7.73 7.01
C GLY A 146 -3.46 -7.36 7.82
N ALA A 147 -3.15 -6.06 7.95
CA ALA A 147 -2.07 -5.54 8.80
C ALA A 147 -2.56 -4.92 10.12
N GLY A 148 -3.87 -4.87 10.35
CA GLY A 148 -4.44 -4.40 11.61
C GLY A 148 -4.59 -5.50 12.65
N ASN A 149 -4.71 -5.10 13.95
CA ASN A 149 -4.91 -5.99 15.08
C ASN A 149 -3.79 -7.05 15.25
N LYS A 150 -2.55 -6.65 15.01
CA LYS A 150 -1.36 -7.52 15.06
C LYS A 150 -0.21 -6.81 15.75
N MET A 151 0.66 -7.59 16.39
CA MET A 151 1.82 -7.11 17.14
C MET A 151 3.14 -7.74 16.67
N ASP A 152 3.09 -8.85 15.93
CA ASP A 152 4.29 -9.52 15.45
C ASP A 152 4.58 -9.19 13.97
N PRO A 153 5.52 -8.29 13.69
CA PRO A 153 5.93 -7.98 12.31
C PRO A 153 6.69 -9.14 11.65
N THR A 154 7.24 -10.08 12.43
CA THR A 154 8.02 -11.21 11.90
C THR A 154 7.15 -12.34 11.40
N ALA A 155 5.87 -12.36 11.76
CA ALA A 155 4.90 -13.36 11.31
C ALA A 155 4.37 -13.11 9.88
N PHE A 156 4.85 -12.05 9.20
CA PHE A 156 4.47 -11.77 7.82
C PHE A 156 5.32 -12.54 6.82
N GLU A 157 4.66 -13.06 5.80
CA GLU A 157 5.32 -13.76 4.70
C GLU A 157 4.69 -13.41 3.35
N VAL A 158 5.48 -13.61 2.29
CA VAL A 158 5.03 -13.54 0.89
C VAL A 158 4.52 -14.91 0.48
N SER A 159 3.31 -14.95 -0.08
CA SER A 159 2.70 -16.23 -0.49
C SER A 159 1.76 -16.05 -1.69
N ASP A 160 1.32 -17.16 -2.25
CA ASP A 160 0.13 -17.17 -3.08
C ASP A 160 -1.11 -17.11 -2.20
N ILE A 161 -2.14 -16.36 -2.62
CA ILE A 161 -3.40 -16.19 -1.87
C ILE A 161 -4.01 -17.53 -1.47
N TYR A 162 -3.91 -18.58 -2.31
CA TYR A 162 -4.47 -19.90 -2.04
C TYR A 162 -3.66 -20.75 -1.06
N LYS A 163 -2.44 -20.31 -0.72
CA LYS A 163 -1.58 -20.95 0.30
C LYS A 163 -1.63 -20.23 1.65
N THR A 164 -2.39 -19.13 1.75
CA THR A 164 -2.53 -18.37 3.00
C THR A 164 -3.40 -19.10 4.03
N SER A 165 -3.14 -18.84 5.30
CA SER A 165 -3.90 -19.38 6.44
C SER A 165 -4.24 -18.25 7.43
N VAL A 166 -5.04 -18.52 8.44
CA VAL A 166 -5.33 -17.66 9.61
C VAL A 166 -5.95 -16.30 9.28
N ASP A 167 -5.39 -15.52 8.34
CA ASP A 167 -5.79 -14.15 8.03
C ASP A 167 -7.25 -14.06 7.52
N PRO A 168 -8.15 -13.31 8.22
CA PRO A 168 -9.56 -13.22 7.84
C PRO A 168 -9.78 -12.55 6.49
N LEU A 169 -8.97 -11.51 6.16
CA LEU A 169 -9.07 -10.80 4.88
C LEU A 169 -8.65 -11.73 3.73
N ALA A 170 -7.55 -12.46 3.91
CA ALA A 170 -7.10 -13.42 2.91
C ALA A 170 -8.15 -14.52 2.67
N ARG A 171 -8.87 -14.97 3.71
CA ARG A 171 -9.97 -15.94 3.56
C ARG A 171 -11.09 -15.40 2.68
N VAL A 172 -11.50 -14.16 2.88
CA VAL A 172 -12.54 -13.52 2.06
C VAL A 172 -12.03 -13.35 0.62
N MET A 173 -10.82 -12.87 0.43
CA MET A 173 -10.22 -12.70 -0.90
C MET A 173 -10.11 -14.01 -1.66
N ARG A 174 -9.67 -15.11 -1.02
CA ARG A 174 -9.65 -16.44 -1.65
C ARG A 174 -11.00 -16.86 -2.20
N TYR A 175 -12.04 -16.69 -1.37
CA TYR A 175 -13.40 -17.07 -1.79
C TYR A 175 -13.87 -16.25 -2.99
N GLU A 176 -13.72 -14.95 -2.94
CA GLU A 176 -14.19 -14.04 -3.99
C GLU A 176 -13.38 -14.17 -5.29
N LEU A 177 -12.06 -14.37 -5.19
CA LEU A 177 -11.20 -14.54 -6.36
C LEU A 177 -11.38 -15.90 -7.04
N LYS A 178 -11.68 -16.96 -6.26
CA LYS A 178 -12.01 -18.28 -6.81
C LYS A 178 -13.26 -18.23 -7.70
N LYS A 179 -14.31 -17.52 -7.27
CA LYS A 179 -15.53 -17.30 -8.10
C LYS A 179 -15.21 -16.59 -9.42
N ARG A 180 -14.20 -15.71 -9.44
CA ARG A 180 -13.77 -14.93 -10.60
C ARG A 180 -12.68 -15.62 -11.42
N LYS A 181 -12.40 -16.89 -11.14
CA LYS A 181 -11.42 -17.71 -11.86
C LYS A 181 -9.99 -17.08 -11.86
N VAL A 182 -9.63 -16.39 -10.78
CA VAL A 182 -8.25 -15.96 -10.53
C VAL A 182 -7.49 -17.16 -9.97
N ARG A 183 -6.44 -17.61 -10.66
CA ARG A 183 -5.71 -18.86 -10.32
C ARG A 183 -4.59 -18.65 -9.31
N LYS A 184 -4.01 -17.44 -9.27
CA LYS A 184 -2.92 -17.08 -8.36
C LYS A 184 -2.93 -15.58 -8.10
N LEU A 185 -2.45 -15.18 -6.93
CA LEU A 185 -2.21 -13.79 -6.58
C LEU A 185 -1.09 -13.74 -5.54
N LYS A 186 -0.04 -12.96 -5.80
CA LYS A 186 1.01 -12.69 -4.82
C LYS A 186 0.47 -11.78 -3.72
N VAL A 187 0.63 -12.19 -2.47
CA VAL A 187 0.17 -11.44 -1.30
C VAL A 187 1.22 -11.42 -0.20
N VAL A 188 1.14 -10.39 0.64
CA VAL A 188 1.82 -10.35 1.94
C VAL A 188 0.75 -10.49 3.01
N TYR A 189 0.87 -11.51 3.85
CA TYR A 189 -0.10 -11.83 4.91
C TYR A 189 0.61 -12.28 6.17
N SER A 190 -0.08 -12.30 7.29
CA SER A 190 0.46 -12.75 8.58
C SER A 190 -0.16 -14.06 9.02
N LYS A 191 0.66 -14.92 9.65
CA LYS A 191 0.23 -16.12 10.38
C LYS A 191 -0.21 -15.82 11.82
N GLU A 192 -0.05 -14.59 12.27
CA GLU A 192 -0.53 -14.17 13.59
C GLU A 192 -2.06 -14.14 13.63
N ILE A 193 -2.64 -14.72 14.67
CA ILE A 193 -4.08 -14.60 14.95
C ILE A 193 -4.37 -13.14 15.33
N PRO A 194 -5.29 -12.45 14.65
CA PRO A 194 -5.61 -11.08 15.00
C PRO A 194 -6.06 -10.93 16.44
N ILE A 195 -5.50 -9.96 17.14
CA ILE A 195 -5.88 -9.62 18.52
C ILE A 195 -7.26 -8.97 18.50
N LYS A 196 -8.13 -9.36 19.43
CA LYS A 196 -9.41 -8.65 19.61
C LYS A 196 -9.11 -7.25 20.17
N PRO A 197 -9.49 -6.16 19.47
CA PRO A 197 -9.28 -4.81 20.02
C PRO A 197 -9.99 -4.65 21.35
N MET A 198 -9.37 -3.92 22.28
CA MET A 198 -10.05 -3.51 23.51
C MET A 198 -11.20 -2.56 23.14
N GLU A 199 -12.37 -2.83 23.66
CA GLU A 199 -13.53 -1.96 23.48
C GLU A 199 -13.41 -0.79 24.48
N ASP A 200 -12.70 0.25 24.05
CA ASP A 200 -12.67 1.54 24.74
C ASP A 200 -13.53 2.54 23.96
N THR A 201 -14.68 2.87 24.54
CA THR A 201 -15.64 3.78 23.92
C THR A 201 -15.14 5.22 23.94
N GLU A 202 -14.31 5.62 24.91
CA GLU A 202 -13.86 7.01 25.06
C GLU A 202 -12.73 7.37 24.09
N ASN A 203 -11.85 6.41 23.74
CA ASN A 203 -10.70 6.63 22.87
C ASN A 203 -10.90 6.13 21.42
N SER A 204 -12.09 5.69 21.06
CA SER A 204 -12.37 5.17 19.74
C SER A 204 -12.75 6.28 18.74
N CYS A 205 -12.04 6.34 17.60
CA CYS A 205 -12.44 7.19 16.46
C CYS A 205 -13.88 6.92 15.97
N LYS A 206 -14.49 5.82 16.38
CA LYS A 206 -15.87 5.51 16.06
C LYS A 206 -16.85 6.44 16.78
N HIS A 207 -16.52 6.83 18.01
CA HIS A 207 -17.37 7.68 18.86
C HIS A 207 -16.90 9.13 18.90
N HIS A 208 -15.59 9.35 18.83
CA HIS A 208 -14.95 10.69 18.83
C HIS A 208 -14.11 10.89 17.57
N CYS A 209 -14.78 11.22 16.47
CA CYS A 209 -14.11 11.42 15.18
C CYS A 209 -13.34 12.75 15.14
N VAL A 210 -12.02 12.67 15.01
CA VAL A 210 -11.10 13.80 14.82
C VAL A 210 -10.65 13.96 13.36
N CYS A 211 -11.44 13.43 12.42
CA CYS A 211 -11.12 13.55 11.00
C CYS A 211 -11.17 15.03 10.55
N PRO A 212 -10.22 15.46 9.69
CA PRO A 212 -10.22 16.83 9.16
C PRO A 212 -11.52 17.18 8.42
N PRO A 213 -11.91 18.47 8.40
CA PRO A 213 -13.08 18.90 7.64
C PRO A 213 -13.00 18.48 6.16
N GLY A 214 -14.15 18.07 5.60
CA GLY A 214 -14.24 17.61 4.22
C GLY A 214 -13.78 16.17 3.97
N THR A 215 -13.46 15.38 5.01
CA THR A 215 -13.22 13.94 4.89
C THR A 215 -14.50 13.23 4.46
N LYS A 216 -14.50 12.62 3.28
CA LYS A 216 -15.69 11.96 2.70
C LYS A 216 -16.06 10.67 3.43
N ARG A 217 -15.05 9.91 3.89
CA ARG A 217 -15.26 8.62 4.59
C ARG A 217 -14.75 8.70 6.02
N LYS A 218 -15.69 8.87 6.94
CA LYS A 218 -15.38 8.99 8.37
C LYS A 218 -15.19 7.61 9.02
N CYS A 219 -14.34 7.53 10.03
CA CYS A 219 -14.14 6.33 10.84
C CYS A 219 -15.45 5.83 11.50
N THR A 220 -16.39 6.73 11.76
CA THR A 220 -17.72 6.44 12.33
C THR A 220 -18.57 5.53 11.44
N ALA A 221 -18.36 5.53 10.11
CA ALA A 221 -19.08 4.68 9.16
C ALA A 221 -18.53 3.23 9.13
N ARG A 222 -17.39 2.96 9.74
CA ARG A 222 -16.77 1.62 9.75
C ARG A 222 -17.44 0.74 10.82
N ARG A 223 -17.65 -0.55 10.50
CA ARG A 223 -18.15 -1.53 11.47
C ARG A 223 -17.22 -1.63 12.69
N GLN A 224 -15.92 -1.62 12.47
CA GLN A 224 -14.88 -1.63 13.49
C GLN A 224 -13.65 -0.86 13.00
N VAL A 225 -13.02 -0.08 13.89
CA VAL A 225 -11.72 0.54 13.66
C VAL A 225 -10.65 -0.42 14.18
N PRO A 226 -9.81 -0.99 13.32
CA PRO A 226 -8.78 -1.92 13.78
C PRO A 226 -7.70 -1.19 14.57
N GLY A 227 -7.17 -1.85 15.60
CA GLY A 227 -5.94 -1.44 16.27
C GLY A 227 -4.76 -1.50 15.31
N SER A 228 -3.77 -0.62 15.50
CA SER A 228 -2.57 -0.61 14.67
C SER A 228 -1.41 0.06 15.43
N ASN A 229 -0.19 -0.21 14.98
CA ASN A 229 1.06 0.30 15.53
C ASN A 229 2.02 0.73 14.40
N ALA A 230 3.19 1.27 14.76
CA ALA A 230 4.14 1.80 13.81
C ALA A 230 4.91 0.71 13.03
N PHE A 231 5.13 -0.45 13.62
CA PHE A 231 6.09 -1.44 13.12
C PHE A 231 5.44 -2.56 12.28
N VAL A 232 4.18 -2.90 12.49
CA VAL A 232 3.50 -3.95 11.71
C VAL A 232 3.20 -3.50 10.28
N PRO A 233 2.40 -2.43 10.03
CA PRO A 233 2.10 -2.04 8.67
C PRO A 233 3.32 -1.52 7.90
N SER A 234 4.30 -0.92 8.59
CA SER A 234 5.56 -0.48 7.96
C SER A 234 6.37 -1.66 7.43
N THR A 235 6.52 -2.74 8.23
CA THR A 235 7.20 -3.97 7.80
C THR A 235 6.51 -4.59 6.58
N VAL A 236 5.18 -4.65 6.56
CA VAL A 236 4.42 -5.12 5.39
C VAL A 236 4.75 -4.28 4.15
N GLY A 237 4.76 -2.96 4.29
CA GLY A 237 5.10 -2.05 3.18
C GLY A 237 6.52 -2.25 2.65
N LEU A 238 7.49 -2.46 3.54
CA LEU A 238 8.89 -2.75 3.16
C LEU A 238 9.03 -4.11 2.47
N ILE A 239 8.34 -5.16 2.94
CA ILE A 239 8.30 -6.47 2.30
C ILE A 239 7.72 -6.36 0.88
N ILE A 240 6.60 -5.66 0.72
CA ILE A 240 5.97 -5.45 -0.59
C ILE A 240 6.93 -4.75 -1.54
N ALA A 241 7.56 -3.65 -1.12
CA ALA A 241 8.52 -2.94 -1.96
C ALA A 241 9.68 -3.83 -2.38
N GLY A 242 10.24 -4.61 -1.46
CA GLY A 242 11.30 -5.57 -1.76
C GLY A 242 10.89 -6.61 -2.81
N GLU A 243 9.65 -7.11 -2.75
CA GLU A 243 9.11 -8.06 -3.74
C GLU A 243 8.93 -7.39 -5.11
N VAL A 244 8.39 -6.15 -5.14
CA VAL A 244 8.25 -5.38 -6.40
C VAL A 244 9.61 -5.17 -7.06
N ILE A 245 10.61 -4.72 -6.30
CA ILE A 245 11.98 -4.52 -6.81
C ILE A 245 12.55 -5.83 -7.37
N LYS A 246 12.47 -6.94 -6.60
CA LYS A 246 12.96 -8.26 -7.06
C LYS A 246 12.28 -8.74 -8.33
N ASP A 247 10.99 -8.50 -8.48
CA ASP A 247 10.25 -8.91 -9.67
C ASP A 247 10.63 -8.03 -10.89
N LEU A 248 10.77 -6.72 -10.71
CA LEU A 248 11.15 -5.79 -11.80
C LEU A 248 12.56 -6.07 -12.33
N ILE A 249 13.53 -6.33 -11.46
CA ILE A 249 14.92 -6.58 -11.91
C ILE A 249 15.12 -7.95 -12.54
N LYS A 250 14.24 -8.94 -12.28
CA LYS A 250 14.29 -10.28 -12.90
C LYS A 250 13.76 -10.30 -14.32
N LYS A 251 12.95 -9.34 -14.70
CA LYS A 251 12.42 -9.19 -16.05
C LYS A 251 13.49 -8.52 -16.94
#